data_4b446f58e5e513847796953537faf910
#
_entry.id   4b446f58e5e513847796953537faf910
#
_cell.length_a   1.000
_cell.length_b   1.000
_cell.length_c   1.000
_cell.angle_alpha   90.00
_cell.angle_beta   90.00
_cell.angle_gamma   90.00
#
_symmetry.space_group_name_H-M   'P 1'
#
loop_
_entity.id
_entity.type
_entity.pdbx_description
1 polymer ?
#
loop_
_entity_poly.entity_id
_entity_poly.type
_entity_poly.pdbx_seq_one_letter_code
_entity_poly.pdbx_strand_id
1 'polypeptide(L)'
;MKQLIIFSILICSFCLSCNKNVEKISTQNTLYNNLDGYYDGKKLSASMERYLEQWGQTEPSQNEFYTSFSYYPLKGLEYEEGVSRRDPSTIINIKDTYYVYYTRSSKTVAPVGYKKATKTVPANTWDLCDIYYATSKDGINWEEQGVSVSRGPEGSFDDRSVFTPDILCYKGKYYLYYQAVSYPYTERSKNVIGMSWSESPEGPWHRFDTPVLKPGKPGKFVESSNKRAHIESYGDFDSHKVHDPNLIVRNSEIWMYYKAHPMGVGSEHPMPKGVGLKKPYPNFSMGFAIAKDPKGPFVKHPLNPVSASGHEALVWPYNEGVATMITANGPEKNTIQWAEDGINFEVKSHIVLPPDAAGLFCEDKYTNTSNGQGFTWGI
;
A
#
# COMPACT_ATOMS: atom_id res chain seq x y z
N MET A 1 33.02 4.80 -10.09
CA MET A 1 31.99 4.38 -11.07
C MET A 1 30.74 4.06 -10.27
N LYS A 2 29.80 5.01 -10.21
CA LYS A 2 28.51 4.81 -9.53
C LYS A 2 27.59 4.11 -10.54
N GLN A 3 27.36 2.82 -10.41
CA GLN A 3 26.25 2.16 -11.09
C GLN A 3 24.99 2.47 -10.28
N LEU A 4 24.20 3.39 -10.80
CA LEU A 4 22.85 3.66 -10.33
C LEU A 4 22.00 2.46 -10.77
N ILE A 5 21.43 1.77 -9.81
CA ILE A 5 20.39 0.76 -10.08
C ILE A 5 19.08 1.50 -10.14
N ILE A 6 18.63 1.69 -11.34
CA ILE A 6 17.44 2.48 -11.65
C ILE A 6 16.29 1.51 -11.88
N PHE A 7 15.31 1.52 -11.00
CA PHE A 7 13.95 1.20 -11.41
C PHE A 7 13.54 2.33 -12.34
N SER A 8 13.56 2.09 -13.63
CA SER A 8 13.26 3.16 -14.57
C SER A 8 11.77 3.46 -14.56
N ILE A 9 11.38 4.49 -13.82
CA ILE A 9 10.34 5.35 -14.37
C ILE A 9 11.06 6.15 -15.45
N LEU A 10 10.78 5.86 -16.70
CA LEU A 10 11.25 6.67 -17.80
C LEU A 10 10.40 7.93 -17.87
N ILE A 11 10.69 8.90 -16.97
CA ILE A 11 10.30 10.29 -17.21
C ILE A 11 11.29 10.78 -18.26
N CYS A 12 10.80 10.96 -19.47
CA CYS A 12 11.58 11.50 -20.56
C CYS A 12 11.88 12.97 -20.32
N SER A 13 12.94 13.27 -19.55
CA SER A 13 13.56 14.58 -19.57
C SER A 13 14.47 14.66 -20.79
N PHE A 14 14.23 15.62 -21.63
CA PHE A 14 15.00 15.96 -22.81
C PHE A 14 16.50 15.96 -22.54
N CYS A 15 17.24 15.01 -23.09
CA CYS A 15 18.65 15.15 -23.41
C CYS A 15 18.82 15.09 -24.92
N LEU A 16 18.97 16.28 -25.51
CA LEU A 16 19.50 16.45 -26.86
C LEU A 16 20.96 15.99 -26.86
N SER A 17 21.23 14.78 -27.37
CA SER A 17 22.37 14.44 -28.24
C SER A 17 22.58 12.92 -28.24
N CYS A 18 22.08 12.28 -29.29
CA CYS A 18 22.75 11.19 -30.00
C CYS A 18 21.95 10.83 -31.26
N ASN A 19 22.20 11.58 -32.31
CA ASN A 19 21.84 11.19 -33.65
C ASN A 19 22.77 10.07 -34.11
N LYS A 20 22.24 8.84 -34.27
CA LYS A 20 22.55 7.82 -35.29
C LYS A 20 21.97 6.47 -34.81
N ASN A 21 20.75 6.22 -35.15
CA ASN A 21 20.08 4.90 -35.32
C ASN A 21 18.54 5.03 -35.24
N VAL A 22 18.00 6.16 -35.64
CA VAL A 22 16.54 6.46 -35.54
C VAL A 22 15.76 5.95 -36.77
N GLU A 23 16.41 5.49 -37.83
CA GLU A 23 15.69 5.11 -39.07
C GLU A 23 15.06 3.71 -39.06
N LYS A 24 15.27 2.88 -38.03
CA LYS A 24 14.62 1.56 -37.94
C LYS A 24 13.43 1.48 -36.99
N ILE A 25 13.17 2.52 -36.20
CA ILE A 25 12.04 2.56 -35.24
C ILE A 25 10.81 3.26 -35.87
N SER A 26 11.00 4.04 -36.94
CA SER A 26 9.91 4.79 -37.56
C SER A 26 8.89 3.98 -38.37
N THR A 27 9.21 2.71 -38.68
CA THR A 27 8.29 1.86 -39.43
C THR A 27 7.32 1.05 -38.56
N GLN A 28 7.56 0.96 -37.25
CA GLN A 28 6.56 0.36 -36.33
C GLN A 28 5.52 1.37 -35.81
N ASN A 29 5.85 2.65 -35.73
CA ASN A 29 4.91 3.68 -35.24
C ASN A 29 3.78 4.04 -36.22
N THR A 30 3.89 3.65 -37.47
CA THR A 30 2.83 3.86 -38.48
C THR A 30 1.73 2.83 -38.43
N LEU A 31 1.95 1.70 -37.74
CA LEU A 31 0.96 0.62 -37.62
C LEU A 31 -0.12 0.90 -36.55
N TYR A 32 0.16 1.76 -35.59
CA TYR A 32 -0.79 2.06 -34.50
C TYR A 32 -1.74 3.22 -34.79
N ASN A 33 -1.50 4.00 -35.83
CA ASN A 33 -2.28 5.20 -36.16
C ASN A 33 -3.53 4.92 -37.02
N ASN A 34 -3.85 3.67 -37.38
CA ASN A 34 -5.05 3.28 -38.10
C ASN A 34 -5.93 2.36 -37.26
N LEU A 35 -6.59 2.95 -36.25
CA LEU A 35 -7.48 2.21 -35.35
C LEU A 35 -8.95 2.26 -35.80
N ASP A 36 -9.18 2.02 -37.04
CA ASP A 36 -10.54 1.74 -37.54
C ASP A 36 -10.95 0.27 -37.31
N GLY A 37 -10.68 -0.26 -36.10
CA GLY A 37 -11.04 -1.63 -35.71
C GLY A 37 -10.20 -2.74 -36.36
N TYR A 38 -8.97 -2.43 -36.82
CA TYR A 38 -8.05 -3.39 -37.43
C TYR A 38 -6.67 -3.36 -36.78
N TYR A 39 -6.08 -4.53 -36.58
CA TYR A 39 -4.69 -4.70 -36.18
C TYR A 39 -4.01 -5.63 -37.19
N ASP A 40 -2.89 -5.18 -37.78
CA ASP A 40 -2.16 -5.93 -38.82
C ASP A 40 -3.08 -6.40 -39.96
N GLY A 41 -3.99 -5.51 -40.42
CA GLY A 41 -4.95 -5.79 -41.49
C GLY A 41 -6.07 -6.78 -41.12
N LYS A 42 -6.15 -7.19 -39.87
CA LYS A 42 -7.21 -8.07 -39.34
C LYS A 42 -8.21 -7.28 -38.54
N LYS A 43 -9.48 -7.55 -38.76
CA LYS A 43 -10.55 -6.97 -37.95
C LYS A 43 -10.42 -7.43 -36.50
N LEU A 44 -10.48 -6.50 -35.58
CA LEU A 44 -10.45 -6.77 -34.15
C LEU A 44 -11.83 -7.24 -33.64
N SER A 45 -11.83 -8.03 -32.61
CA SER A 45 -13.03 -8.29 -31.82
C SER A 45 -13.37 -7.06 -30.97
N ALA A 46 -14.64 -6.89 -30.62
CA ALA A 46 -15.06 -5.80 -29.74
C ALA A 46 -14.32 -5.77 -28.38
N SER A 47 -13.84 -6.93 -27.92
CA SER A 47 -13.01 -7.00 -26.70
C SER A 47 -11.61 -6.44 -26.93
N MET A 48 -11.01 -6.71 -28.08
CA MET A 48 -9.69 -6.18 -28.42
C MET A 48 -9.73 -4.71 -28.78
N GLU A 49 -10.82 -4.23 -29.38
CA GLU A 49 -11.05 -2.81 -29.59
C GLU A 49 -11.09 -2.07 -28.24
N ARG A 50 -11.91 -2.55 -27.29
CA ARG A 50 -11.95 -1.97 -25.94
C ARG A 50 -10.60 -2.02 -25.23
N TYR A 51 -9.87 -3.12 -25.36
CA TYR A 51 -8.53 -3.25 -24.77
C TYR A 51 -7.59 -2.19 -25.33
N LEU A 52 -7.56 -2.02 -26.65
CA LEU A 52 -6.68 -1.04 -27.29
C LEU A 52 -7.07 0.40 -26.98
N GLU A 53 -8.36 0.71 -26.92
CA GLU A 53 -8.87 2.02 -26.52
C GLU A 53 -8.50 2.39 -25.09
N GLN A 54 -8.62 1.44 -24.17
CA GLN A 54 -8.40 1.68 -22.74
C GLN A 54 -6.94 1.53 -22.31
N TRP A 55 -6.22 0.58 -22.89
CA TRP A 55 -4.97 0.11 -22.35
C TRP A 55 -3.85 -0.13 -23.36
N GLY A 56 -4.21 -0.37 -24.63
CA GLY A 56 -3.29 -0.93 -25.60
C GLY A 56 -2.33 0.05 -26.26
N GLN A 57 -2.43 1.32 -25.96
CA GLN A 57 -1.82 2.38 -26.77
C GLN A 57 -0.86 3.28 -26.04
N THR A 58 -0.55 2.96 -24.81
CA THR A 58 0.38 3.77 -24.05
C THR A 58 1.80 3.35 -24.37
N GLU A 59 2.34 3.89 -25.46
CA GLU A 59 3.78 3.94 -25.60
C GLU A 59 4.36 4.70 -24.40
N PRO A 60 5.46 4.22 -23.80
CA PRO A 60 6.11 4.89 -22.66
C PRO A 60 6.38 6.39 -22.90
N SER A 61 6.60 6.77 -24.16
CA SER A 61 6.82 8.16 -24.58
C SER A 61 5.56 9.01 -24.63
N GLN A 62 4.36 8.43 -24.54
CA GLN A 62 3.07 9.12 -24.69
C GLN A 62 2.23 9.12 -23.42
N ASN A 63 2.58 8.28 -22.44
CA ASN A 63 1.88 8.22 -21.17
C ASN A 63 2.86 8.37 -20.00
N GLU A 64 2.81 9.52 -19.36
CA GLU A 64 3.66 9.83 -18.19
C GLU A 64 3.46 8.87 -17.01
N PHE A 65 2.31 8.19 -16.94
CA PHE A 65 2.00 7.19 -15.92
C PHE A 65 2.43 5.78 -16.32
N TYR A 66 2.97 5.59 -17.53
CA TYR A 66 3.48 4.27 -17.90
C TYR A 66 4.67 3.89 -17.01
N THR A 67 4.59 2.70 -16.44
CA THR A 67 5.60 2.22 -15.50
C THR A 67 5.91 0.76 -15.79
N SER A 68 7.19 0.45 -15.92
CA SER A 68 7.71 -0.90 -15.94
C SER A 68 8.78 -1.05 -14.85
N PHE A 69 8.88 -2.25 -14.27
CA PHE A 69 9.79 -2.53 -13.18
C PHE A 69 10.86 -3.52 -13.60
N SER A 70 12.09 -3.28 -13.15
CA SER A 70 13.17 -4.24 -13.16
C SER A 70 13.46 -4.67 -11.72
N TYR A 71 13.60 -5.98 -11.50
CA TYR A 71 13.76 -6.56 -10.18
C TYR A 71 15.18 -7.06 -9.97
N TYR A 72 15.73 -6.75 -8.80
CA TYR A 72 17.07 -7.16 -8.41
C TYR A 72 17.03 -7.78 -7.00
N PRO A 73 17.81 -8.84 -6.73
CA PRO A 73 17.89 -9.40 -5.40
C PRO A 73 18.41 -8.38 -4.39
N LEU A 74 17.75 -8.27 -3.25
CA LEU A 74 18.27 -7.55 -2.09
C LEU A 74 19.34 -8.41 -1.40
N LYS A 75 20.30 -7.73 -0.75
CA LYS A 75 21.33 -8.36 0.07
C LYS A 75 21.16 -7.92 1.52
N GLY A 76 21.35 -8.85 2.45
CA GLY A 76 21.25 -8.63 3.89
C GLY A 76 19.84 -8.82 4.46
N LEU A 77 18.81 -8.92 3.59
CA LEU A 77 17.42 -9.24 3.97
C LEU A 77 16.90 -10.46 3.22
N GLU A 78 17.80 -11.36 2.83
CA GLU A 78 17.47 -12.58 2.11
C GLU A 78 16.57 -13.51 2.94
N TYR A 79 16.06 -14.53 2.27
CA TYR A 79 15.27 -15.57 2.93
C TYR A 79 16.05 -16.21 4.08
N GLU A 80 15.39 -16.31 5.23
CA GLU A 80 15.86 -17.01 6.42
C GLU A 80 14.74 -17.94 6.92
N GLU A 81 15.06 -19.20 7.14
CA GLU A 81 14.07 -20.17 7.61
C GLU A 81 13.49 -19.77 8.96
N GLY A 82 12.16 -19.79 9.06
CA GLY A 82 11.44 -19.41 10.28
C GLY A 82 11.31 -17.90 10.50
N VAL A 83 11.82 -17.06 9.60
CA VAL A 83 11.68 -15.61 9.65
C VAL A 83 10.82 -15.15 8.49
N SER A 84 9.84 -14.32 8.78
CA SER A 84 9.04 -13.62 7.76
C SER A 84 9.33 -12.13 7.82
N ARG A 85 9.79 -11.55 6.72
CA ARG A 85 9.93 -10.11 6.48
C ARG A 85 8.98 -9.72 5.38
N ARG A 86 8.15 -8.70 5.58
CA ARG A 86 7.12 -8.27 4.62
C ARG A 86 6.60 -6.87 4.88
N ASP A 87 5.83 -6.37 3.95
CA ASP A 87 5.08 -5.12 4.05
C ASP A 87 6.01 -3.95 4.45
N PRO A 88 7.03 -3.64 3.63
CA PRO A 88 7.95 -2.55 3.93
C PRO A 88 7.23 -1.19 3.86
N SER A 89 7.61 -0.28 4.74
CA SER A 89 7.19 1.11 4.74
C SER A 89 7.73 1.87 3.53
N THR A 90 7.27 3.09 3.32
CA THR A 90 8.03 4.09 2.57
C THR A 90 9.48 4.10 3.03
N ILE A 91 10.42 4.18 2.06
CA ILE A 91 11.86 4.32 2.33
C ILE A 91 12.17 5.80 2.51
N ILE A 92 12.91 6.13 3.56
CA ILE A 92 13.40 7.49 3.81
C ILE A 92 14.92 7.55 3.72
N ASN A 93 15.45 8.69 3.29
CA ASN A 93 16.89 8.95 3.30
C ASN A 93 17.21 10.05 4.31
N ILE A 94 18.06 9.73 5.28
CA ILE A 94 18.50 10.67 6.31
C ILE A 94 20.02 10.66 6.34
N LYS A 95 20.64 11.78 5.96
CA LYS A 95 22.10 11.95 5.95
C LYS A 95 22.80 10.79 5.22
N ASP A 96 22.39 10.55 3.98
CA ASP A 96 22.94 9.49 3.10
C ASP A 96 22.79 8.07 3.64
N THR A 97 21.78 7.83 4.47
CA THR A 97 21.40 6.51 4.92
C THR A 97 19.93 6.30 4.64
N TYR A 98 19.60 5.22 3.92
CA TYR A 98 18.24 4.77 3.70
C TYR A 98 17.77 3.97 4.91
N TYR A 99 16.53 4.19 5.29
CA TYR A 99 15.82 3.45 6.35
C TYR A 99 14.54 2.86 5.77
N VAL A 100 14.26 1.62 6.11
CA VAL A 100 12.99 0.95 5.84
C VAL A 100 12.52 0.24 7.09
N TYR A 101 11.22 0.32 7.35
CA TYR A 101 10.57 -0.37 8.45
C TYR A 101 9.65 -1.43 7.88
N TYR A 102 9.56 -2.59 8.50
CA TYR A 102 8.79 -3.70 7.95
C TYR A 102 8.25 -4.62 9.04
N THR A 103 7.22 -5.35 8.67
CA THR A 103 6.65 -6.41 9.50
C THR A 103 7.63 -7.56 9.59
N ARG A 104 7.96 -7.98 10.81
CA ARG A 104 8.76 -9.18 11.02
C ARG A 104 8.16 -10.11 12.06
N SER A 105 8.18 -11.39 11.77
CA SER A 105 7.89 -12.42 12.76
C SER A 105 8.94 -13.53 12.70
N SER A 106 9.38 -13.96 13.87
CA SER A 106 10.19 -15.18 14.02
C SER A 106 9.25 -16.30 14.41
N LYS A 107 9.08 -17.28 13.52
CA LYS A 107 8.12 -18.36 13.70
C LYS A 107 8.83 -19.67 13.94
N THR A 108 9.03 -20.01 15.18
CA THR A 108 9.37 -21.38 15.59
C THR A 108 8.16 -22.31 15.51
N VAL A 109 6.95 -21.74 15.43
CA VAL A 109 5.68 -22.48 15.37
C VAL A 109 4.86 -21.98 14.18
N ALA A 110 4.45 -22.89 13.31
CA ALA A 110 3.57 -22.57 12.18
C ALA A 110 2.19 -22.07 12.65
N PRO A 111 1.54 -21.16 11.89
CA PRO A 111 0.18 -20.72 12.20
C PRO A 111 -0.82 -21.88 12.23
N VAL A 112 -1.69 -21.89 13.25
CA VAL A 112 -2.63 -23.00 13.51
C VAL A 112 -4.10 -22.63 13.27
N GLY A 113 -4.38 -21.41 12.80
CA GLY A 113 -5.72 -20.86 12.63
C GLY A 113 -6.31 -20.31 13.94
N TYR A 114 -7.29 -19.42 13.81
CA TYR A 114 -7.86 -18.67 14.93
C TYR A 114 -8.41 -19.52 16.08
N LYS A 115 -8.91 -20.73 15.77
CA LYS A 115 -9.49 -21.61 16.80
C LYS A 115 -8.46 -22.28 17.71
N LYS A 116 -7.24 -22.45 17.23
CA LYS A 116 -6.14 -23.13 17.95
C LYS A 116 -5.05 -22.18 18.43
N ALA A 117 -5.14 -20.91 18.03
CA ALA A 117 -4.17 -19.90 18.46
C ALA A 117 -4.22 -19.70 19.97
N THR A 118 -3.05 -19.42 20.55
CA THR A 118 -2.87 -19.10 21.96
C THR A 118 -2.07 -17.80 22.13
N LYS A 119 -1.74 -17.41 23.33
CA LYS A 119 -0.88 -16.23 23.54
C LYS A 119 0.48 -16.34 22.82
N THR A 120 1.00 -17.56 22.60
CA THR A 120 2.33 -17.80 22.00
C THR A 120 2.28 -18.55 20.68
N VAL A 121 1.11 -19.07 20.27
CA VAL A 121 0.93 -19.79 19.01
C VAL A 121 0.12 -18.93 18.06
N PRO A 122 0.65 -18.58 16.87
CA PRO A 122 0.01 -17.65 15.95
C PRO A 122 -1.22 -18.24 15.26
N ALA A 123 -2.22 -17.39 15.04
CA ALA A 123 -3.42 -17.72 14.26
C ALA A 123 -3.15 -17.74 12.75
N ASN A 124 -2.37 -16.80 12.26
CA ASN A 124 -2.04 -16.60 10.85
C ASN A 124 -0.63 -16.01 10.72
N THR A 125 -0.24 -15.66 9.51
CA THR A 125 1.11 -15.17 9.22
C THR A 125 1.37 -13.72 9.66
N TRP A 126 0.33 -12.93 9.97
CA TRP A 126 0.43 -11.57 10.53
C TRP A 126 0.23 -11.53 12.04
N ASP A 127 0.20 -12.68 12.68
CA ASP A 127 0.01 -12.78 14.11
C ASP A 127 1.36 -12.88 14.84
N LEU A 128 1.46 -12.25 16.01
CA LEU A 128 2.69 -12.18 16.82
C LEU A 128 3.85 -11.49 16.08
N CYS A 129 3.55 -10.49 15.29
CA CYS A 129 4.55 -9.69 14.58
C CYS A 129 4.95 -8.47 15.39
N ASP A 130 6.19 -8.02 15.15
CA ASP A 130 6.76 -6.77 15.59
C ASP A 130 7.26 -5.99 14.36
N ILE A 131 7.50 -4.68 14.49
CA ILE A 131 8.07 -3.85 13.42
C ILE A 131 9.57 -3.78 13.64
N TYR A 132 10.30 -4.18 12.63
CA TYR A 132 11.76 -4.10 12.54
C TYR A 132 12.17 -3.02 11.56
N TYR A 133 13.45 -2.68 11.56
CA TYR A 133 14.00 -1.78 10.55
C TYR A 133 15.35 -2.28 10.05
N ALA A 134 15.68 -1.84 8.85
CA ALA A 134 16.99 -2.02 8.24
C ALA A 134 17.48 -0.71 7.66
N THR A 135 18.80 -0.62 7.50
CA THR A 135 19.47 0.53 6.91
C THR A 135 20.32 0.12 5.71
N SER A 136 20.52 1.06 4.78
CA SER A 136 21.35 0.86 3.60
C SER A 136 22.04 2.16 3.19
N LYS A 137 23.21 2.06 2.56
CA LYS A 137 23.89 3.21 1.95
C LYS A 137 23.65 3.32 0.44
N ASP A 138 23.14 2.28 -0.17
CA ASP A 138 23.02 2.18 -1.63
C ASP A 138 21.64 1.65 -2.11
N GLY A 139 20.74 1.28 -1.18
CA GLY A 139 19.43 0.70 -1.49
C GLY A 139 19.46 -0.77 -1.93
N ILE A 140 20.62 -1.42 -1.93
CA ILE A 140 20.83 -2.81 -2.36
C ILE A 140 21.31 -3.68 -1.22
N ASN A 141 22.34 -3.19 -0.52
CA ASN A 141 22.96 -3.86 0.61
C ASN A 141 22.32 -3.31 1.89
N TRP A 142 21.51 -4.12 2.54
CA TRP A 142 20.75 -3.76 3.73
C TRP A 142 21.32 -4.44 4.97
N GLU A 143 21.24 -3.77 6.09
CA GLU A 143 21.61 -4.31 7.40
C GLU A 143 20.40 -4.22 8.34
N GLU A 144 19.91 -5.39 8.80
CA GLU A 144 18.82 -5.45 9.79
C GLU A 144 19.33 -4.96 11.15
N GLN A 145 18.71 -3.91 11.68
CA GLN A 145 19.13 -3.24 12.89
C GLN A 145 18.39 -3.75 14.14
N GLY A 146 17.18 -4.27 13.96
CA GLY A 146 16.37 -4.80 15.05
C GLY A 146 14.97 -4.22 15.15
N VAL A 147 14.38 -4.31 16.34
CA VAL A 147 12.99 -3.89 16.61
C VAL A 147 12.89 -2.37 16.71
N SER A 148 12.01 -1.76 15.92
CA SER A 148 11.57 -0.38 16.10
C SER A 148 10.36 -0.31 17.02
N VAL A 149 9.28 -1.06 16.72
CA VAL A 149 8.08 -1.08 17.54
C VAL A 149 7.72 -2.52 17.87
N SER A 150 7.80 -2.88 19.14
CA SER A 150 7.30 -4.16 19.64
C SER A 150 5.80 -4.10 19.88
N ARG A 151 5.17 -5.26 19.99
CA ARG A 151 3.80 -5.39 20.51
C ARG A 151 3.68 -4.68 21.85
N GLY A 152 2.49 -4.10 22.08
CA GLY A 152 2.20 -3.39 23.31
C GLY A 152 2.12 -4.26 24.56
N PRO A 153 2.02 -3.63 25.73
CA PRO A 153 1.81 -4.35 26.99
C PRO A 153 0.46 -5.05 26.98
N GLU A 154 0.33 -6.11 27.76
CA GLU A 154 -0.90 -6.91 27.89
C GLU A 154 -2.11 -6.01 28.20
N GLY A 155 -3.17 -6.17 27.43
CA GLY A 155 -4.41 -5.39 27.52
C GLY A 155 -4.42 -4.11 26.68
N SER A 156 -3.32 -3.74 26.01
CA SER A 156 -3.33 -2.62 25.06
C SER A 156 -3.97 -3.02 23.73
N PHE A 157 -4.31 -2.03 22.92
CA PHE A 157 -4.96 -2.25 21.61
C PHE A 157 -4.06 -2.98 20.60
N ASP A 158 -2.77 -3.07 20.87
CA ASP A 158 -1.72 -3.60 20.01
C ASP A 158 -0.87 -4.69 20.68
N ASP A 159 -1.40 -5.29 21.75
CA ASP A 159 -0.68 -6.32 22.54
C ASP A 159 -0.52 -7.66 21.81
N ARG A 160 -1.27 -7.87 20.72
CA ARG A 160 -1.20 -9.13 19.98
C ARG A 160 -0.27 -9.09 18.79
N SER A 161 -0.38 -8.04 17.99
CA SER A 161 0.46 -7.89 16.79
C SER A 161 0.49 -6.45 16.30
N VAL A 162 1.66 -6.01 15.83
CA VAL A 162 1.90 -4.76 15.13
C VAL A 162 2.57 -5.07 13.79
N PHE A 163 2.02 -4.54 12.68
CA PHE A 163 2.42 -4.93 11.34
C PHE A 163 2.03 -3.88 10.29
N THR A 164 2.46 -4.08 9.02
CA THR A 164 2.23 -3.15 7.89
C THR A 164 2.48 -1.69 8.26
N PRO A 165 3.74 -1.33 8.56
CA PRO A 165 4.07 0.04 8.94
C PRO A 165 4.14 0.98 7.75
N ASP A 166 3.88 2.28 7.99
CA ASP A 166 4.40 3.36 7.15
C ASP A 166 5.03 4.43 8.03
N ILE A 167 6.03 5.11 7.47
CA ILE A 167 6.79 6.17 8.17
C ILE A 167 6.32 7.53 7.68
N LEU A 168 6.25 8.51 8.58
CA LEU A 168 6.07 9.92 8.28
C LEU A 168 7.24 10.71 8.86
N CYS A 169 7.93 11.50 8.03
CA CYS A 169 8.88 12.51 8.47
C CYS A 169 8.18 13.87 8.52
N TYR A 170 8.03 14.45 9.70
CA TYR A 170 7.30 15.70 9.83
C TYR A 170 7.88 16.60 10.92
N LYS A 171 8.24 17.83 10.55
CA LYS A 171 8.80 18.84 11.46
C LYS A 171 9.96 18.33 12.31
N GLY A 172 10.88 17.60 11.69
CA GLY A 172 12.09 17.09 12.32
C GLY A 172 11.90 15.87 13.22
N LYS A 173 10.73 15.27 13.22
CA LYS A 173 10.41 14.05 13.96
C LYS A 173 9.94 12.94 13.03
N TYR A 174 9.95 11.72 13.54
CA TYR A 174 9.59 10.49 12.85
C TYR A 174 8.38 9.86 13.52
N TYR A 175 7.41 9.39 12.70
CA TYR A 175 6.17 8.80 13.18
C TYR A 175 5.94 7.51 12.41
N LEU A 176 5.99 6.37 13.09
CA LEU A 176 5.63 5.06 12.54
C LEU A 176 4.15 4.80 12.82
N TYR A 177 3.37 4.73 11.76
CA TYR A 177 1.99 4.26 11.81
C TYR A 177 1.96 2.78 11.45
N TYR A 178 1.14 2.02 12.12
CA TYR A 178 1.09 0.59 11.95
C TYR A 178 -0.30 0.03 12.19
N GLN A 179 -0.62 -1.04 11.49
CA GLN A 179 -1.80 -1.83 11.79
C GLN A 179 -1.59 -2.56 13.11
N ALA A 180 -2.64 -2.61 13.91
CA ALA A 180 -2.60 -3.22 15.22
C ALA A 180 -3.84 -4.09 15.52
N VAL A 181 -3.63 -5.13 16.29
CA VAL A 181 -4.69 -6.00 16.79
C VAL A 181 -4.38 -6.42 18.23
N SER A 182 -5.43 -6.49 19.06
CA SER A 182 -5.33 -6.95 20.44
C SER A 182 -5.64 -8.44 20.58
N TYR A 183 -5.18 -9.03 21.68
CA TYR A 183 -5.58 -10.38 22.08
C TYR A 183 -7.02 -10.41 22.60
N PRO A 184 -7.82 -11.45 22.30
CA PRO A 184 -7.54 -12.58 21.41
C PRO A 184 -7.72 -12.21 19.93
N TYR A 185 -6.81 -12.69 19.06
CA TYR A 185 -6.94 -12.51 17.62
C TYR A 185 -7.87 -13.56 17.02
N THR A 186 -9.05 -13.15 16.64
CA THR A 186 -10.12 -13.99 16.08
C THR A 186 -10.50 -13.56 14.66
N GLU A 187 -11.34 -14.33 13.97
CA GLU A 187 -11.86 -13.91 12.67
C GLU A 187 -12.64 -12.58 12.74
N ARG A 188 -13.20 -12.24 13.90
CA ARG A 188 -14.01 -11.03 14.13
C ARG A 188 -13.24 -9.89 14.78
N SER A 189 -11.95 -10.08 15.06
CA SER A 189 -11.13 -9.02 15.62
C SER A 189 -11.04 -7.83 14.67
N LYS A 190 -11.25 -6.64 15.23
CA LYS A 190 -11.05 -5.39 14.52
C LYS A 190 -9.57 -5.09 14.43
N ASN A 191 -9.15 -4.49 13.33
CA ASN A 191 -7.83 -3.92 13.22
C ASN A 191 -7.94 -2.39 13.24
N VAL A 192 -6.99 -1.76 13.89
CA VAL A 192 -6.89 -0.31 14.04
C VAL A 192 -5.53 0.17 13.57
N ILE A 193 -5.34 1.46 13.38
CA ILE A 193 -4.03 2.05 13.12
C ILE A 193 -3.52 2.68 14.42
N GLY A 194 -2.38 2.17 14.89
CA GLY A 194 -1.59 2.72 15.98
C GLY A 194 -0.48 3.63 15.47
N MET A 195 0.25 4.28 16.38
CA MET A 195 1.37 5.16 16.06
C MET A 195 2.41 5.14 17.18
N SER A 196 3.68 5.21 16.79
CA SER A 196 4.80 5.52 17.67
C SER A 196 5.62 6.66 17.07
N TRP A 197 6.27 7.47 17.88
CA TRP A 197 7.07 8.60 17.40
C TRP A 197 8.46 8.60 17.99
N SER A 198 9.40 9.27 17.32
CA SER A 198 10.78 9.42 17.76
C SER A 198 11.42 10.71 17.27
N GLU A 199 12.47 11.18 17.96
CA GLU A 199 13.37 12.25 17.51
C GLU A 199 14.42 11.75 16.52
N SER A 200 14.63 10.42 16.41
CA SER A 200 15.60 9.79 15.51
C SER A 200 14.94 8.68 14.71
N PRO A 201 15.35 8.42 13.44
CA PRO A 201 14.83 7.30 12.67
C PRO A 201 15.15 5.93 13.31
N GLU A 202 16.12 5.88 14.18
CA GLU A 202 16.54 4.66 14.91
C GLU A 202 15.78 4.46 16.22
N GLY A 203 15.07 5.47 16.68
CA GLY A 203 14.42 5.49 18.00
C GLY A 203 15.22 6.30 19.05
N PRO A 204 14.92 6.19 20.35
CA PRO A 204 13.87 5.32 20.90
C PRO A 204 12.46 5.74 20.47
N TRP A 205 11.62 4.73 20.24
CA TRP A 205 10.24 4.95 19.80
C TRP A 205 9.29 5.04 20.99
N HIS A 206 8.51 6.11 21.02
CA HIS A 206 7.50 6.40 22.04
C HIS A 206 6.12 6.03 21.52
N ARG A 207 5.52 5.01 22.13
CA ARG A 207 4.18 4.53 21.77
C ARG A 207 3.12 5.57 22.12
N PHE A 208 2.12 5.70 21.26
CA PHE A 208 0.91 6.44 21.54
C PHE A 208 -0.16 5.48 22.09
N ASP A 209 -0.73 5.78 23.24
CA ASP A 209 -1.53 4.82 24.01
C ASP A 209 -2.89 4.49 23.42
N THR A 210 -3.31 5.19 22.38
CA THR A 210 -4.61 4.99 21.72
C THR A 210 -4.44 4.92 20.20
N PRO A 211 -5.29 4.12 19.50
CA PRO A 211 -5.28 4.14 18.04
C PRO A 211 -5.57 5.53 17.47
N VAL A 212 -4.82 5.93 16.45
CA VAL A 212 -5.02 7.19 15.73
C VAL A 212 -6.14 7.11 14.70
N LEU A 213 -6.43 5.89 14.20
CA LEU A 213 -7.58 5.64 13.33
C LEU A 213 -8.27 4.33 13.71
N LYS A 214 -9.60 4.36 13.78
CA LYS A 214 -10.46 3.22 14.14
C LYS A 214 -11.47 2.94 13.02
N PRO A 215 -11.96 1.68 12.92
CA PRO A 215 -13.10 1.36 12.05
C PRO A 215 -14.29 2.29 12.25
N GLY A 216 -15.06 2.47 11.20
CA GLY A 216 -16.31 3.22 11.23
C GLY A 216 -17.43 2.50 11.99
N LYS A 217 -18.67 2.99 11.79
CA LYS A 217 -19.86 2.44 12.44
C LYS A 217 -19.98 0.95 12.11
N PRO A 218 -20.03 0.06 13.11
CA PRO A 218 -20.14 -1.37 12.88
C PRO A 218 -21.52 -1.74 12.32
N GLY A 219 -21.53 -2.80 11.51
CA GLY A 219 -22.72 -3.56 11.25
C GLY A 219 -23.04 -4.53 12.39
N LYS A 220 -23.83 -5.57 12.08
CA LYS A 220 -24.23 -6.59 13.05
C LYS A 220 -23.84 -7.98 12.54
N PHE A 221 -23.15 -8.76 13.37
CA PHE A 221 -22.87 -10.17 13.12
C PHE A 221 -24.06 -11.05 13.49
N VAL A 222 -24.19 -12.16 12.78
CA VAL A 222 -25.11 -13.24 13.18
C VAL A 222 -24.62 -13.84 14.50
N GLU A 223 -25.44 -13.81 15.54
CA GLU A 223 -25.05 -14.23 16.91
C GLU A 223 -24.67 -15.71 17.00
N SER A 224 -25.37 -16.58 16.27
CA SER A 224 -25.13 -18.03 16.27
C SER A 224 -23.86 -18.46 15.52
N SER A 225 -23.06 -17.53 15.03
CA SER A 225 -21.86 -17.83 14.22
C SER A 225 -20.64 -17.06 14.69
N ASN A 226 -19.45 -17.69 14.59
CA ASN A 226 -18.17 -17.04 14.82
C ASN A 226 -17.47 -16.65 13.51
N LYS A 227 -18.10 -16.83 12.36
CA LYS A 227 -17.56 -16.49 11.05
C LYS A 227 -17.68 -15.00 10.78
N ARG A 228 -16.61 -14.36 10.31
CA ARG A 228 -16.62 -12.93 9.93
C ARG A 228 -17.54 -12.60 8.76
N ALA A 229 -17.79 -13.60 7.90
CA ALA A 229 -18.67 -13.45 6.74
C ALA A 229 -20.17 -13.48 7.10
N HIS A 230 -20.52 -13.98 8.28
CA HIS A 230 -21.91 -14.13 8.69
C HIS A 230 -22.39 -12.87 9.42
N ILE A 231 -23.05 -11.99 8.68
CA ILE A 231 -23.54 -10.70 9.16
C ILE A 231 -25.05 -10.54 8.91
N GLU A 232 -25.69 -9.75 9.76
CA GLU A 232 -27.06 -9.26 9.58
C GLU A 232 -27.07 -7.89 8.90
N SER A 233 -26.00 -7.07 9.09
CA SER A 233 -25.83 -5.80 8.41
C SER A 233 -24.35 -5.47 8.25
N TYR A 234 -23.99 -4.67 7.22
CA TYR A 234 -22.58 -4.37 6.87
C TYR A 234 -21.94 -3.27 7.74
N GLY A 235 -22.66 -2.24 8.12
CA GLY A 235 -22.08 -1.01 8.68
C GLY A 235 -21.42 -0.15 7.61
N ASP A 236 -20.45 0.67 8.02
CA ASP A 236 -19.67 1.53 7.12
C ASP A 236 -18.72 0.72 6.23
N PHE A 237 -18.17 1.32 5.17
CA PHE A 237 -17.23 0.68 4.23
C PHE A 237 -15.97 0.14 4.92
N ASP A 238 -15.60 0.71 6.07
CA ASP A 238 -14.45 0.32 6.90
C ASP A 238 -14.86 -0.19 8.30
N SER A 239 -16.08 -0.69 8.43
CA SER A 239 -16.71 -1.07 9.70
C SER A 239 -16.01 -2.20 10.47
N HIS A 240 -15.12 -2.95 9.81
CA HIS A 240 -14.39 -4.06 10.43
C HIS A 240 -12.92 -3.77 10.66
N LYS A 241 -12.21 -3.25 9.64
CA LYS A 241 -10.76 -3.05 9.72
C LYS A 241 -10.34 -1.79 8.98
N VAL A 242 -9.41 -1.07 9.60
CA VAL A 242 -8.58 -0.04 8.97
C VAL A 242 -7.13 -0.48 9.12
N HIS A 243 -6.39 -0.53 8.01
CA HIS A 243 -5.03 -1.03 7.98
C HIS A 243 -4.24 -0.53 6.76
N ASP A 244 -2.97 -0.94 6.63
CA ASP A 244 -2.05 -0.54 5.58
C ASP A 244 -2.04 0.99 5.39
N PRO A 245 -1.67 1.77 6.43
CA PRO A 245 -1.60 3.21 6.30
C PRO A 245 -0.53 3.58 5.27
N ASN A 246 -0.80 4.62 4.49
CA ASN A 246 0.18 5.25 3.62
C ASN A 246 0.00 6.77 3.69
N LEU A 247 1.08 7.48 4.00
CA LEU A 247 0.99 8.89 4.37
C LEU A 247 1.72 9.80 3.39
N ILE A 248 1.14 10.97 3.16
CA ILE A 248 1.80 12.09 2.49
C ILE A 248 1.57 13.38 3.27
N VAL A 249 2.39 14.40 3.04
CA VAL A 249 2.15 15.75 3.53
C VAL A 249 1.70 16.62 2.35
N ARG A 250 0.50 17.19 2.44
CA ARG A 250 -0.06 18.08 1.43
C ARG A 250 -0.92 19.17 2.08
N ASN A 251 -0.84 20.38 1.54
CA ASN A 251 -1.57 21.54 2.07
C ASN A 251 -1.29 21.81 3.56
N SER A 252 -0.06 21.52 4.00
CA SER A 252 0.35 21.61 5.41
C SER A 252 -0.45 20.70 6.36
N GLU A 253 -1.06 19.67 5.83
CA GLU A 253 -1.82 18.65 6.54
C GLU A 253 -1.21 17.26 6.28
N ILE A 254 -1.53 16.32 7.15
CA ILE A 254 -1.12 14.92 7.04
C ILE A 254 -2.30 14.16 6.45
N TRP A 255 -2.08 13.63 5.27
CA TRP A 255 -3.03 12.83 4.53
C TRP A 255 -2.71 11.37 4.70
N MET A 256 -3.64 10.59 5.22
CA MET A 256 -3.53 9.15 5.40
C MET A 256 -4.50 8.43 4.49
N TYR A 257 -3.96 7.64 3.57
CA TYR A 257 -4.70 6.65 2.81
C TYR A 257 -4.58 5.31 3.52
N TYR A 258 -5.63 4.53 3.54
CA TYR A 258 -5.65 3.27 4.28
C TYR A 258 -6.52 2.24 3.59
N LYS A 259 -6.17 0.97 3.74
CA LYS A 259 -7.02 -0.14 3.32
C LYS A 259 -8.18 -0.31 4.29
N ALA A 260 -9.38 -0.42 3.73
CA ALA A 260 -10.62 -0.56 4.48
C ALA A 260 -11.31 -1.89 4.21
N HIS A 261 -11.82 -2.51 5.26
CA HIS A 261 -12.70 -3.67 5.15
C HIS A 261 -14.04 -3.42 5.82
N PRO A 262 -15.17 -3.57 5.10
CA PRO A 262 -16.46 -3.68 5.73
C PRO A 262 -16.60 -5.00 6.48
N MET A 263 -17.53 -5.08 7.40
CA MET A 263 -17.97 -6.36 7.98
C MET A 263 -18.53 -7.28 6.88
N GLY A 264 -18.43 -8.59 7.08
CA GLY A 264 -18.88 -9.57 6.09
C GLY A 264 -17.92 -9.89 4.95
N VAL A 265 -16.71 -9.32 4.99
CA VAL A 265 -15.64 -9.55 4.00
C VAL A 265 -14.94 -10.89 4.23
N GLY A 266 -14.46 -11.49 3.13
CA GLY A 266 -13.75 -12.76 3.14
C GLY A 266 -14.69 -13.94 2.95
N SER A 267 -15.64 -13.78 2.06
CA SER A 267 -16.62 -14.80 1.66
C SER A 267 -16.03 -15.88 0.75
N GLU A 268 -14.93 -16.49 1.15
CA GLU A 268 -14.68 -17.88 0.72
C GLU A 268 -15.77 -18.82 1.24
N HIS A 269 -16.58 -18.32 2.18
CA HIS A 269 -17.75 -19.01 2.70
C HIS A 269 -19.01 -18.28 2.23
N PRO A 270 -19.86 -18.95 1.45
CA PRO A 270 -21.14 -18.37 1.03
C PRO A 270 -21.95 -17.95 2.26
N MET A 271 -22.64 -16.82 2.14
CA MET A 271 -23.63 -16.39 3.16
C MET A 271 -24.63 -17.52 3.41
N PRO A 272 -25.10 -17.70 4.63
CA PRO A 272 -26.14 -18.65 4.91
C PRO A 272 -27.34 -18.46 3.95
N LYS A 273 -27.90 -19.55 3.45
CA LYS A 273 -29.10 -19.49 2.58
C LYS A 273 -30.19 -18.66 3.26
N GLY A 274 -30.74 -17.67 2.58
CA GLY A 274 -31.77 -16.78 3.09
C GLY A 274 -31.31 -15.41 3.58
N VAL A 275 -30.01 -15.16 3.68
CA VAL A 275 -29.49 -13.82 4.00
C VAL A 275 -29.16 -13.11 2.69
N GLY A 276 -30.16 -12.44 2.12
CA GLY A 276 -30.06 -11.74 0.82
C GLY A 276 -29.47 -10.34 0.90
N LEU A 277 -28.46 -10.10 1.74
CA LEU A 277 -27.84 -8.78 1.80
C LEU A 277 -27.01 -8.50 0.56
N LYS A 278 -27.41 -7.48 -0.19
CA LYS A 278 -26.57 -6.94 -1.28
C LYS A 278 -25.36 -6.28 -0.64
N LYS A 279 -24.17 -6.69 -1.06
CA LYS A 279 -22.91 -6.13 -0.60
C LYS A 279 -22.76 -4.71 -1.12
N PRO A 280 -22.74 -3.68 -0.24
CA PRO A 280 -22.70 -2.29 -0.68
C PRO A 280 -21.31 -1.79 -1.07
N TYR A 281 -20.24 -2.44 -0.59
CA TYR A 281 -18.87 -2.00 -0.77
C TYR A 281 -17.95 -3.13 -1.25
N PRO A 282 -16.85 -2.81 -1.99
CA PRO A 282 -15.79 -3.78 -2.30
C PRO A 282 -15.12 -4.32 -1.03
N ASN A 283 -14.43 -5.46 -1.16
CA ASN A 283 -13.75 -6.08 -0.01
C ASN A 283 -12.55 -5.29 0.49
N PHE A 284 -11.85 -4.60 -0.41
CA PHE A 284 -10.60 -3.91 -0.15
C PHE A 284 -10.69 -2.52 -0.81
N SER A 285 -11.34 -1.60 -0.13
CA SER A 285 -11.45 -0.23 -0.59
C SER A 285 -10.32 0.62 -0.02
N MET A 286 -9.98 1.70 -0.67
CA MET A 286 -9.08 2.72 -0.14
C MET A 286 -9.91 3.80 0.56
N GLY A 287 -9.65 3.99 1.85
CA GLY A 287 -10.16 5.11 2.62
C GLY A 287 -9.13 6.25 2.69
N PHE A 288 -9.60 7.43 3.03
CA PHE A 288 -8.82 8.64 3.15
C PHE A 288 -9.22 9.42 4.41
N ALA A 289 -8.22 9.86 5.17
CA ALA A 289 -8.41 10.66 6.37
C ALA A 289 -7.32 11.74 6.48
N ILE A 290 -7.65 12.87 7.07
CA ILE A 290 -6.80 14.05 7.17
C ILE A 290 -6.61 14.44 8.64
N ALA A 291 -5.40 14.86 9.01
CA ALA A 291 -5.08 15.44 10.31
C ALA A 291 -4.15 16.65 10.16
N LYS A 292 -4.22 17.58 11.11
CA LYS A 292 -3.27 18.71 11.23
C LYS A 292 -2.07 18.38 12.08
N ASP A 293 -2.18 17.36 12.91
CA ASP A 293 -1.12 16.88 13.81
C ASP A 293 -0.88 15.38 13.56
N PRO A 294 0.36 14.89 13.61
CA PRO A 294 0.65 13.47 13.48
C PRO A 294 -0.09 12.56 14.46
N LYS A 295 -0.42 13.05 15.63
CA LYS A 295 -1.19 12.31 16.64
C LYS A 295 -2.70 12.31 16.37
N GLY A 296 -3.14 13.01 15.31
CA GLY A 296 -4.56 13.17 14.98
C GLY A 296 -5.23 14.36 15.68
N PRO A 297 -6.58 14.41 15.77
CA PRO A 297 -7.45 13.37 15.24
C PRO A 297 -7.45 13.30 13.71
N PHE A 298 -7.43 12.08 13.15
CA PHE A 298 -7.63 11.86 11.72
C PHE A 298 -9.13 11.86 11.42
N VAL A 299 -9.55 12.80 10.57
CA VAL A 299 -10.95 12.95 10.15
C VAL A 299 -11.14 12.26 8.81
N LYS A 300 -11.98 11.24 8.77
CA LYS A 300 -12.31 10.50 7.55
C LYS A 300 -13.07 11.39 6.58
N HIS A 301 -12.68 11.34 5.31
CA HIS A 301 -13.29 12.17 4.28
C HIS A 301 -14.72 11.68 3.95
N PRO A 302 -15.69 12.58 3.72
CA PRO A 302 -17.09 12.19 3.49
C PRO A 302 -17.33 11.43 2.18
N LEU A 303 -16.44 11.55 1.17
CA LEU A 303 -16.50 10.80 -0.09
C LEU A 303 -15.90 9.39 -0.01
N ASN A 304 -15.48 8.94 1.17
CA ASN A 304 -14.96 7.58 1.32
C ASN A 304 -15.97 6.50 0.92
N PRO A 305 -15.53 5.40 0.29
CA PRO A 305 -14.15 5.11 -0.11
C PRO A 305 -13.74 5.89 -1.36
N VAL A 306 -12.48 6.33 -1.42
CA VAL A 306 -11.92 7.11 -2.53
C VAL A 306 -11.43 6.24 -3.71
N SER A 307 -11.28 4.94 -3.50
CA SER A 307 -11.08 3.94 -4.55
C SER A 307 -11.75 2.62 -4.19
N ALA A 308 -12.25 1.93 -5.21
CA ALA A 308 -12.84 0.59 -5.08
C ALA A 308 -11.79 -0.50 -4.82
N SER A 309 -10.52 -0.18 -4.93
CA SER A 309 -9.35 -1.04 -4.66
C SER A 309 -8.43 -0.32 -3.69
N GLY A 310 -7.86 -1.03 -2.72
CA GLY A 310 -7.03 -0.40 -1.69
C GLY A 310 -6.10 -1.39 -0.98
N HIS A 311 -5.91 -2.58 -1.54
CA HIS A 311 -4.98 -3.57 -0.97
C HIS A 311 -3.61 -3.38 -1.60
N GLU A 312 -2.59 -3.21 -0.76
CA GLU A 312 -1.23 -2.85 -1.16
C GLU A 312 -1.24 -1.57 -2.02
N ALA A 313 -1.95 -0.55 -1.53
CA ALA A 313 -2.00 0.76 -2.15
C ALA A 313 -0.81 1.60 -1.67
N LEU A 314 0.00 2.03 -2.62
CA LEU A 314 1.14 2.91 -2.39
C LEU A 314 0.79 4.29 -2.92
N VAL A 315 1.04 5.34 -2.13
CA VAL A 315 0.60 6.70 -2.46
C VAL A 315 1.78 7.66 -2.43
N TRP A 316 1.83 8.57 -3.41
CA TRP A 316 2.86 9.60 -3.50
C TRP A 316 2.34 10.88 -4.17
N PRO A 317 2.91 12.06 -3.89
CA PRO A 317 2.63 13.25 -4.67
C PRO A 317 3.21 13.11 -6.09
N TYR A 318 2.43 13.48 -7.09
CA TYR A 318 2.84 13.46 -8.50
C TYR A 318 2.19 14.59 -9.28
N ASN A 319 3.01 15.40 -9.95
CA ASN A 319 2.59 16.68 -10.52
C ASN A 319 1.80 17.48 -9.47
N GLU A 320 0.74 18.16 -9.84
CA GLU A 320 -0.12 18.93 -8.93
C GLU A 320 -1.05 18.05 -8.08
N GLY A 321 -1.06 16.73 -8.30
CA GLY A 321 -2.00 15.79 -7.68
C GLY A 321 -1.34 14.74 -6.79
N VAL A 322 -2.05 13.66 -6.63
CA VAL A 322 -1.65 12.46 -5.89
C VAL A 322 -1.80 11.25 -6.80
N ALA A 323 -0.77 10.45 -6.87
CA ALA A 323 -0.81 9.16 -7.55
C ALA A 323 -0.89 8.01 -6.54
N THR A 324 -1.48 6.90 -6.96
CA THR A 324 -1.49 5.65 -6.22
C THR A 324 -1.22 4.47 -7.14
N MET A 325 -0.44 3.51 -6.67
CA MET A 325 -0.27 2.21 -7.29
C MET A 325 -0.98 1.17 -6.45
N ILE A 326 -1.90 0.44 -7.05
CA ILE A 326 -2.66 -0.62 -6.38
C ILE A 326 -2.22 -1.96 -6.95
N THR A 327 -1.58 -2.79 -6.14
CA THR A 327 -0.90 -4.00 -6.61
C THR A 327 -1.65 -5.29 -6.31
N ALA A 328 -2.51 -5.31 -5.29
CA ALA A 328 -3.22 -6.52 -4.90
C ALA A 328 -4.72 -6.26 -4.68
N ASN A 329 -5.53 -7.20 -5.08
CA ASN A 329 -6.97 -7.29 -4.90
C ASN A 329 -7.79 -6.05 -5.33
N GLY A 330 -9.06 -6.29 -5.59
CA GLY A 330 -10.02 -5.27 -6.02
C GLY A 330 -10.16 -5.20 -7.54
N PRO A 331 -11.20 -4.51 -8.02
CA PRO A 331 -11.51 -4.43 -9.45
C PRO A 331 -10.47 -3.67 -10.28
N GLU A 332 -9.70 -2.79 -9.65
CA GLU A 332 -8.70 -1.93 -10.28
C GLU A 332 -7.28 -2.24 -9.82
N LYS A 333 -7.02 -3.51 -9.46
CA LYS A 333 -5.66 -3.96 -9.13
C LYS A 333 -4.72 -3.85 -10.33
N ASN A 334 -3.43 -3.72 -10.07
CA ASN A 334 -2.37 -3.58 -11.07
C ASN A 334 -2.53 -2.30 -11.91
N THR A 335 -2.94 -1.22 -11.26
CA THR A 335 -3.09 0.07 -11.92
C THR A 335 -2.27 1.14 -11.21
N ILE A 336 -1.88 2.17 -11.98
CA ILE A 336 -1.56 3.49 -11.46
C ILE A 336 -2.79 4.37 -11.67
N GLN A 337 -3.21 5.02 -10.61
CA GLN A 337 -4.30 5.98 -10.61
C GLN A 337 -3.77 7.35 -10.18
N TRP A 338 -4.43 8.40 -10.58
CA TRP A 338 -4.07 9.77 -10.23
C TRP A 338 -5.31 10.61 -9.97
N ALA A 339 -5.22 11.50 -8.98
CA ALA A 339 -6.25 12.46 -8.64
C ALA A 339 -5.60 13.83 -8.41
N GLU A 340 -6.08 14.87 -9.08
CA GLU A 340 -5.64 16.24 -8.86
C GLU A 340 -5.91 16.70 -7.42
N ASP A 341 -7.10 16.36 -6.92
CA ASP A 341 -7.55 16.69 -5.57
C ASP A 341 -7.12 15.65 -4.50
N GLY A 342 -6.51 14.54 -4.92
CA GLY A 342 -6.15 13.42 -4.05
C GLY A 342 -7.33 12.56 -3.58
N ILE A 343 -8.52 12.72 -4.18
CA ILE A 343 -9.75 12.07 -3.76
C ILE A 343 -10.43 11.34 -4.93
N ASN A 344 -10.56 12.03 -6.07
CA ASN A 344 -11.23 11.52 -7.24
C ASN A 344 -10.23 10.85 -8.19
N PHE A 345 -9.83 9.63 -7.82
CA PHE A 345 -8.82 8.87 -8.57
C PHE A 345 -9.36 8.35 -9.90
N GLU A 346 -8.57 8.52 -10.95
CA GLU A 346 -8.78 7.97 -12.28
C GLU A 346 -7.65 7.00 -12.62
N VAL A 347 -7.97 5.87 -13.23
CA VAL A 347 -6.97 4.93 -13.75
C VAL A 347 -6.23 5.57 -14.92
N LYS A 348 -4.92 5.68 -14.82
CA LYS A 348 -4.05 6.29 -15.83
C LYS A 348 -3.21 5.26 -16.58
N SER A 349 -2.82 4.16 -15.95
CA SER A 349 -2.12 3.06 -16.62
C SER A 349 -2.31 1.72 -15.92
N HIS A 350 -2.06 0.64 -16.66
CA HIS A 350 -1.94 -0.71 -16.14
C HIS A 350 -0.47 -1.10 -15.96
N ILE A 351 -0.20 -1.91 -14.94
CA ILE A 351 1.12 -2.44 -14.65
C ILE A 351 1.13 -3.93 -14.96
N VAL A 352 2.02 -4.38 -15.81
CA VAL A 352 2.09 -5.80 -16.23
C VAL A 352 2.67 -6.70 -15.14
N LEU A 353 3.71 -6.26 -14.48
CA LEU A 353 4.40 -6.96 -13.38
C LEU A 353 4.55 -6.01 -12.20
N PRO A 354 3.47 -5.75 -11.45
CA PRO A 354 3.55 -4.84 -10.30
C PRO A 354 4.41 -5.44 -9.19
N PRO A 355 5.15 -4.60 -8.43
CA PRO A 355 5.76 -5.06 -7.19
C PRO A 355 4.67 -5.45 -6.18
N ASP A 356 4.94 -6.48 -5.39
CA ASP A 356 4.01 -6.95 -4.37
C ASP A 356 4.35 -6.31 -3.02
N ALA A 357 3.41 -5.54 -2.47
CA ALA A 357 3.54 -4.86 -1.16
C ALA A 357 4.86 -4.05 -1.01
N ALA A 358 5.27 -3.32 -2.02
CA ALA A 358 6.57 -2.64 -2.03
C ALA A 358 6.61 -1.41 -1.12
N GLY A 359 7.77 -1.13 -0.54
CA GLY A 359 8.12 0.17 0.02
C GLY A 359 8.77 1.05 -1.06
N LEU A 360 8.24 2.25 -1.29
CA LEU A 360 8.73 3.16 -2.32
C LEU A 360 9.67 4.23 -1.73
N PHE A 361 10.70 4.60 -2.48
CA PHE A 361 11.47 5.81 -2.22
C PHE A 361 10.93 6.97 -3.05
N CYS A 362 10.33 7.93 -2.37
CA CYS A 362 9.82 9.17 -2.92
C CYS A 362 10.40 10.33 -2.09
N GLU A 363 11.33 11.09 -2.67
CA GLU A 363 12.13 12.08 -1.95
C GLU A 363 11.28 13.23 -1.39
N ASP A 364 10.26 13.63 -2.12
CA ASP A 364 9.42 14.77 -1.77
C ASP A 364 8.08 14.40 -1.07
N LYS A 365 7.90 13.12 -0.71
CA LYS A 365 6.65 12.60 -0.12
C LYS A 365 6.15 13.41 1.09
N TYR A 366 7.06 13.97 1.88
CA TYR A 366 6.75 14.69 3.11
C TYR A 366 7.13 16.18 3.08
N THR A 367 7.49 16.72 1.93
CA THR A 367 7.96 18.11 1.79
C THR A 367 6.84 19.13 1.64
N ASN A 368 5.58 18.71 1.68
CA ASN A 368 4.42 19.56 1.37
C ASN A 368 4.47 20.16 -0.05
N THR A 369 5.01 19.39 -0.99
CA THR A 369 5.13 19.84 -2.37
C THR A 369 3.76 20.05 -3.03
N SER A 370 3.65 21.08 -3.86
CA SER A 370 2.51 21.29 -4.76
C SER A 370 2.72 20.71 -6.14
N ASN A 371 3.95 20.24 -6.44
CA ASN A 371 4.31 19.60 -7.70
C ASN A 371 5.25 18.41 -7.40
N GLY A 372 4.67 17.22 -7.28
CA GLY A 372 5.37 16.01 -6.88
C GLY A 372 6.21 15.41 -8.01
N GLN A 373 7.40 14.89 -7.64
CA GLN A 373 8.34 14.28 -8.58
C GLN A 373 8.12 12.77 -8.77
N GLY A 374 7.27 12.17 -7.95
CA GLY A 374 7.04 10.74 -7.97
C GLY A 374 8.10 9.92 -7.23
N PHE A 375 8.05 8.60 -7.39
CA PHE A 375 9.03 7.69 -6.81
C PHE A 375 10.09 7.26 -7.83
N THR A 376 11.26 6.85 -7.35
CA THR A 376 12.38 6.46 -8.22
C THR A 376 12.72 4.98 -8.13
N TRP A 377 12.52 4.34 -6.99
CA TRP A 377 12.76 2.93 -6.74
C TRP A 377 12.02 2.45 -5.47
N GLY A 378 12.11 1.14 -5.17
CA GLY A 378 11.50 0.55 -3.98
C GLY A 378 12.07 -0.84 -3.67
N ILE A 379 11.60 -1.43 -2.58
CA ILE A 379 11.92 -2.81 -2.15
C ILE A 379 10.65 -3.59 -1.82
#